data_5aecf35fc06c476d0336a2c9c46abd89
#
_entry.id   5aecf35fc06c476d0336a2c9c46abd89
#
_cell.length_a   1.000
_cell.length_b   1.000
_cell.length_c   1.000
_cell.angle_alpha   90.00
_cell.angle_beta   90.00
_cell.angle_gamma   90.00
#
_symmetry.space_group_name_H-M   'P 1'
#
loop_
_entity.id
_entity.type
_entity.pdbx_description
1 polymer ?
#
loop_
_entity_poly.entity_id
_entity_poly.type
_entity_poly.pdbx_seq_one_letter_code
_entity_poly.pdbx_strand_id
1 'polypeptide(L)'
;MLSRATTVVVALLAVGLGIATPAEAAPKITSVASRSESVSTGTWAATASLTSMTFTANSNQLSTITNTGTIALSAVTYKITVSNPTSGTPTFTLFTCAVAWVSGKCSGGAGTHIGGTFAKNSTTTVTSTQVPPLSGAVYLQVEPASVTTSVTVTLGTSITSPTQLRASIKTNQ
;
A
#
# COMPACT_ATOMS: atom_id res chain seq x y z
N MET A 1 4.73 13.68 12.74
CA MET A 1 3.77 12.93 13.57
C MET A 1 4.40 11.60 13.91
N LEU A 2 4.77 11.42 15.19
CA LEU A 2 5.40 10.16 15.64
C LEU A 2 4.34 9.06 15.77
N SER A 3 4.47 8.02 14.97
CA SER A 3 3.68 6.79 15.14
C SER A 3 4.28 6.00 16.32
N ARG A 4 3.54 5.88 17.39
CA ARG A 4 3.90 5.03 18.53
C ARG A 4 3.53 3.59 18.20
N ALA A 5 4.54 2.73 18.08
CA ALA A 5 4.33 1.29 18.05
C ALA A 5 3.91 0.83 19.45
N THR A 6 2.69 0.34 19.59
CA THR A 6 2.20 -0.24 20.84
C THR A 6 2.51 -1.73 20.83
N THR A 7 3.44 -2.14 21.67
CA THR A 7 3.75 -3.57 21.90
C THR A 7 2.78 -4.09 22.95
N VAL A 8 1.90 -5.01 22.54
CA VAL A 8 1.00 -5.72 23.48
C VAL A 8 1.66 -7.04 23.86
N VAL A 9 2.07 -7.15 25.11
CA VAL A 9 2.56 -8.39 25.70
C VAL A 9 1.39 -9.08 26.38
N VAL A 10 0.96 -10.22 25.83
CA VAL A 10 -0.07 -11.06 26.47
C VAL A 10 0.64 -12.17 27.25
N ALA A 11 0.66 -12.06 28.55
CA ALA A 11 1.12 -13.12 29.44
C ALA A 11 -0.07 -14.02 29.81
N LEU A 12 -0.09 -15.27 29.36
CA LEU A 12 -1.03 -16.28 29.82
C LEU A 12 -0.45 -16.99 31.04
N LEU A 13 -1.04 -16.72 32.19
CA LEU A 13 -0.81 -17.53 33.42
C LEU A 13 -1.75 -18.72 33.38
N ALA A 14 -1.21 -19.93 33.22
CA ALA A 14 -1.94 -21.16 33.46
C ALA A 14 -1.83 -21.55 34.93
N VAL A 15 -2.94 -21.39 35.67
CA VAL A 15 -3.06 -21.87 37.04
C VAL A 15 -3.57 -23.31 36.99
N GLY A 16 -2.70 -24.28 37.27
CA GLY A 16 -3.05 -25.68 37.42
C GLY A 16 -3.59 -25.95 38.84
N LEU A 17 -4.87 -26.30 38.97
CA LEU A 17 -5.42 -26.87 40.21
C LEU A 17 -4.98 -28.34 40.34
N GLY A 18 -4.12 -28.64 41.29
CA GLY A 18 -3.77 -29.97 41.69
C GLY A 18 -4.81 -30.61 42.58
N ILE A 19 -5.39 -31.72 42.18
CA ILE A 19 -6.18 -32.62 43.05
C ILE A 19 -5.20 -33.66 43.58
N ALA A 20 -5.01 -33.69 44.90
CA ALA A 20 -4.16 -34.64 45.55
C ALA A 20 -4.88 -35.98 45.71
N THR A 21 -4.34 -37.07 45.15
CA THR A 21 -4.61 -38.47 45.48
C THR A 21 -3.33 -39.11 46.06
N PRO A 22 -3.43 -40.07 47.00
CA PRO A 22 -2.26 -40.54 47.73
C PRO A 22 -1.41 -41.52 46.92
N ALA A 23 -0.12 -41.32 47.01
CA ALA A 23 1.00 -42.21 46.81
C ALA A 23 0.96 -43.15 45.60
N GLU A 24 1.37 -42.62 44.44
CA GLU A 24 2.26 -43.38 43.52
C GLU A 24 3.01 -42.36 42.63
N ALA A 25 4.32 -42.57 42.59
CA ALA A 25 5.32 -41.88 41.76
C ALA A 25 4.93 -40.54 41.16
N ALA A 26 5.33 -39.46 41.76
CA ALA A 26 5.20 -38.10 41.18
C ALA A 26 5.80 -38.04 39.78
N PRO A 27 5.02 -37.70 38.75
CA PRO A 27 5.59 -37.40 37.46
C PRO A 27 6.50 -36.19 37.63
N LYS A 28 7.77 -36.35 37.33
CA LYS A 28 8.70 -35.21 37.17
C LYS A 28 8.15 -34.31 36.09
N ILE A 29 7.55 -33.21 36.48
CA ILE A 29 7.28 -32.11 35.55
C ILE A 29 8.64 -31.48 35.21
N THR A 30 9.31 -32.03 34.21
CA THR A 30 10.50 -31.43 33.63
C THR A 30 10.05 -30.28 32.78
N SER A 31 10.23 -29.09 33.31
CA SER A 31 10.24 -27.78 32.62
C SER A 31 9.11 -27.50 31.62
N VAL A 32 8.15 -26.72 32.04
CA VAL A 32 7.34 -25.94 31.10
C VAL A 32 8.26 -24.91 30.47
N ALA A 33 8.70 -25.18 29.26
CA ALA A 33 9.39 -24.17 28.49
C ALA A 33 8.40 -23.07 28.14
N SER A 34 8.46 -21.94 28.82
CA SER A 34 7.72 -20.74 28.42
C SER A 34 8.30 -20.21 27.12
N ARG A 35 7.58 -20.40 26.03
CA ARG A 35 7.92 -19.82 24.73
C ARG A 35 7.26 -18.46 24.66
N SER A 36 8.03 -17.40 24.69
CA SER A 36 7.53 -16.06 24.38
C SER A 36 7.51 -15.89 22.86
N GLU A 37 6.32 -15.80 22.29
CA GLU A 37 6.16 -15.41 20.89
C GLU A 37 5.87 -13.92 20.80
N SER A 38 6.70 -13.19 20.06
CA SER A 38 6.44 -11.79 19.77
C SER A 38 5.63 -11.68 18.48
N VAL A 39 4.45 -11.10 18.55
CA VAL A 39 3.67 -10.74 17.37
C VAL A 39 4.02 -9.31 17.00
N SER A 40 4.71 -9.12 15.87
CA SER A 40 4.93 -7.79 15.31
C SER A 40 3.78 -7.44 14.35
N THR A 41 3.13 -6.31 14.58
CA THR A 41 2.15 -5.74 13.64
C THR A 41 2.89 -4.94 12.58
N GLY A 42 2.69 -5.29 11.31
CA GLY A 42 3.23 -4.51 10.20
C GLY A 42 2.30 -3.35 9.84
N THR A 43 2.84 -2.37 9.13
CA THR A 43 2.11 -1.21 8.61
C THR A 43 2.01 -1.28 7.10
N TRP A 44 0.84 -0.93 6.56
CA TRP A 44 0.66 -0.68 5.14
C TRP A 44 0.76 0.82 4.90
N ALA A 45 1.67 1.23 4.04
CA ALA A 45 1.81 2.63 3.67
C ALA A 45 2.40 2.79 2.27
N ALA A 46 1.89 3.73 1.50
CA ALA A 46 2.49 4.15 0.26
C ALA A 46 2.44 5.67 0.13
N THR A 47 3.48 6.25 -0.42
CA THR A 47 3.58 7.69 -0.64
C THR A 47 3.87 7.98 -2.10
N ALA A 48 3.26 9.05 -2.63
CA ALA A 48 3.58 9.59 -3.94
C ALA A 48 4.64 10.68 -3.81
N SER A 49 5.63 10.68 -4.70
CA SER A 49 6.66 11.73 -4.75
C SER A 49 6.09 13.07 -5.22
N LEU A 50 5.07 13.02 -6.07
CA LEU A 50 4.38 14.18 -6.61
C LEU A 50 2.87 13.96 -6.51
N THR A 51 2.20 14.79 -5.70
CA THR A 51 0.76 14.70 -5.44
C THR A 51 -0.05 15.75 -6.23
N SER A 52 0.61 16.72 -6.82
CA SER A 52 -0.01 17.76 -7.65
C SER A 52 0.88 18.06 -8.85
N MET A 53 0.29 17.99 -10.03
CA MET A 53 0.96 18.18 -11.33
C MET A 53 0.23 19.26 -12.10
N THR A 54 0.95 20.30 -12.51
CA THR A 54 0.39 21.39 -13.33
C THR A 54 0.86 21.24 -14.77
N PHE A 55 -0.10 21.16 -15.68
CA PHE A 55 0.14 21.02 -17.12
C PHE A 55 -0.19 22.33 -17.81
N THR A 56 0.75 22.83 -18.61
CA THR A 56 0.58 24.01 -19.47
C THR A 56 0.70 23.65 -20.95
N ALA A 57 1.06 22.41 -21.24
CA ALA A 57 1.20 21.82 -22.57
C ALA A 57 0.96 20.31 -22.51
N ASN A 58 0.94 19.65 -23.67
CA ASN A 58 0.82 18.19 -23.77
C ASN A 58 2.17 17.49 -23.52
N SER A 59 2.74 17.67 -22.33
CA SER A 59 3.99 17.01 -21.93
C SER A 59 3.73 16.14 -20.70
N ASN A 60 4.21 14.90 -20.76
CA ASN A 60 4.03 13.91 -19.71
C ASN A 60 4.69 14.36 -18.40
N GLN A 61 4.02 14.07 -17.27
CA GLN A 61 4.61 14.23 -15.95
C GLN A 61 4.70 12.90 -15.25
N LEU A 62 5.71 12.76 -14.39
CA LEU A 62 6.06 11.54 -13.71
C LEU A 62 5.90 11.71 -12.20
N SER A 63 5.45 10.64 -11.55
CA SER A 63 5.46 10.50 -10.10
C SER A 63 5.95 9.10 -9.72
N THR A 64 6.45 8.96 -8.51
CA THR A 64 6.90 7.67 -7.98
C THR A 64 6.06 7.33 -6.77
N ILE A 65 5.52 6.12 -6.74
CA ILE A 65 4.80 5.59 -5.59
C ILE A 65 5.71 4.61 -4.88
N THR A 66 6.06 4.91 -3.64
CA THR A 66 6.96 4.11 -2.82
C THR A 66 6.17 3.41 -1.71
N ASN A 67 6.43 2.12 -1.51
CA ASN A 67 5.94 1.41 -0.32
C ASN A 67 6.80 1.83 0.89
N THR A 68 6.21 2.60 1.78
CA THR A 68 6.84 3.07 3.03
C THR A 68 6.39 2.27 4.24
N GLY A 69 5.55 1.25 4.03
CA GLY A 69 5.14 0.31 5.05
C GLY A 69 6.14 -0.83 5.24
N THR A 70 5.83 -1.71 6.19
CA THR A 70 6.61 -2.92 6.51
C THR A 70 5.98 -4.19 5.96
N ILE A 71 4.85 -4.07 5.26
CA ILE A 71 4.09 -5.18 4.67
C ILE A 71 3.92 -4.95 3.17
N ALA A 72 3.92 -6.04 2.39
CA ALA A 72 3.64 -6.00 0.96
C ALA A 72 2.20 -5.53 0.69
N LEU A 73 2.03 -4.72 -0.34
CA LEU A 73 0.73 -4.21 -0.77
C LEU A 73 0.11 -5.18 -1.78
N SER A 74 -1.23 -5.27 -1.81
CA SER A 74 -1.95 -6.05 -2.83
C SER A 74 -2.55 -5.16 -3.93
N ALA A 75 -2.93 -3.95 -3.57
CA ALA A 75 -3.43 -2.94 -4.50
C ALA A 75 -3.16 -1.54 -3.98
N VAL A 76 -3.06 -0.58 -4.89
CA VAL A 76 -3.02 0.85 -4.59
C VAL A 76 -4.18 1.52 -5.32
N THR A 77 -4.95 2.29 -4.59
CA THR A 77 -6.06 3.07 -5.14
C THR A 77 -5.63 4.52 -5.30
N TYR A 78 -5.79 5.05 -6.49
CA TYR A 78 -5.48 6.42 -6.85
C TYR A 78 -6.77 7.23 -6.95
N LYS A 79 -6.87 8.30 -6.20
CA LYS A 79 -7.90 9.33 -6.36
C LYS A 79 -7.33 10.44 -7.22
N ILE A 80 -7.84 10.59 -8.43
CA ILE A 80 -7.38 11.54 -9.41
C ILE A 80 -8.42 12.66 -9.50
N THR A 81 -7.99 13.88 -9.25
CA THR A 81 -8.83 15.07 -9.37
C THR A 81 -8.22 15.98 -10.42
N VAL A 82 -8.99 16.29 -11.46
CA VAL A 82 -8.59 17.21 -12.53
C VAL A 82 -9.31 18.53 -12.30
N SER A 83 -8.55 19.61 -12.20
CA SER A 83 -9.11 20.96 -12.02
C SER A 83 -9.92 21.41 -13.24
N ASN A 84 -10.70 22.47 -13.07
CA ASN A 84 -11.46 23.08 -14.15
C ASN A 84 -10.59 24.16 -14.82
N PRO A 85 -10.06 23.96 -16.05
CA PRO A 85 -9.33 24.99 -16.76
C PRO A 85 -10.29 26.07 -17.28
N THR A 86 -9.74 27.25 -17.53
CA THR A 86 -10.52 28.40 -18.06
C THR A 86 -11.02 28.16 -19.47
N SER A 87 -10.34 27.31 -20.25
CA SER A 87 -10.75 26.94 -21.61
C SER A 87 -10.25 25.55 -22.00
N GLY A 88 -10.80 24.99 -23.07
CA GLY A 88 -10.43 23.69 -23.60
C GLY A 88 -11.12 22.52 -22.93
N THR A 89 -10.85 21.32 -23.45
CA THR A 89 -11.35 20.04 -22.95
C THR A 89 -10.18 19.06 -22.77
N PRO A 90 -9.23 19.37 -21.88
CA PRO A 90 -8.10 18.49 -21.66
C PRO A 90 -8.56 17.16 -21.10
N THR A 91 -7.82 16.12 -21.47
CA THR A 91 -7.99 14.78 -20.94
C THR A 91 -6.64 14.25 -20.49
N PHE A 92 -6.65 13.33 -19.55
CA PHE A 92 -5.47 12.75 -18.95
C PHE A 92 -5.59 11.24 -18.91
N THR A 93 -4.48 10.56 -19.13
CA THR A 93 -4.38 9.10 -19.04
C THR A 93 -3.27 8.76 -18.06
N LEU A 94 -3.50 7.77 -17.21
CA LEU A 94 -2.56 7.34 -16.18
C LEU A 94 -1.95 5.99 -16.55
N PHE A 95 -0.64 5.90 -16.51
CA PHE A 95 0.11 4.66 -16.72
C PHE A 95 1.00 4.35 -15.53
N THR A 96 1.22 3.07 -15.28
CA THR A 96 2.21 2.58 -14.31
C THR A 96 3.29 1.78 -15.00
N CYS A 97 4.50 1.82 -14.43
CA CYS A 97 5.62 1.00 -14.84
C CYS A 97 6.36 0.48 -13.60
N ALA A 98 6.80 -0.78 -13.64
CA ALA A 98 7.57 -1.38 -12.56
C ALA A 98 9.00 -0.83 -12.45
N VAL A 99 9.48 -0.18 -13.51
CA VAL A 99 10.80 0.46 -13.59
C VAL A 99 10.65 1.92 -14.00
N ALA A 100 11.68 2.71 -13.79
CA ALA A 100 11.65 4.14 -14.14
C ALA A 100 11.37 4.34 -15.64
N TRP A 101 10.58 5.37 -15.94
CA TRP A 101 10.30 5.79 -17.31
C TRP A 101 11.56 6.38 -17.97
N VAL A 102 11.86 5.95 -19.17
CA VAL A 102 12.97 6.47 -19.97
C VAL A 102 12.39 7.01 -21.29
N SER A 103 12.56 8.30 -21.53
CA SER A 103 12.03 8.98 -22.75
C SER A 103 10.54 8.66 -23.01
N GLY A 104 9.71 8.68 -21.96
CA GLY A 104 8.27 8.42 -22.04
C GLY A 104 7.90 6.95 -22.27
N LYS A 105 8.85 6.02 -22.17
CA LYS A 105 8.63 4.59 -22.35
C LYS A 105 8.93 3.82 -21.05
N CYS A 106 8.08 2.85 -20.74
CA CYS A 106 8.36 1.83 -19.74
C CYS A 106 9.32 0.81 -20.35
N SER A 107 10.33 0.37 -19.62
CA SER A 107 11.22 -0.69 -20.09
C SER A 107 10.40 -1.96 -20.39
N GLY A 108 10.35 -2.36 -21.65
CA GLY A 108 9.52 -3.48 -22.12
C GLY A 108 8.16 -3.12 -22.70
N GLY A 109 7.78 -1.82 -22.81
CA GLY A 109 6.51 -1.42 -23.43
C GLY A 109 6.01 -0.03 -23.01
N ALA A 110 4.73 0.26 -23.28
CA ALA A 110 4.07 1.53 -22.96
C ALA A 110 3.64 1.66 -21.49
N GLY A 111 3.94 0.68 -20.67
CA GLY A 111 3.43 0.58 -19.29
C GLY A 111 2.00 0.03 -19.23
N THR A 112 1.48 -0.08 -18.02
CA THR A 112 0.11 -0.55 -17.78
C THR A 112 -0.82 0.65 -17.64
N HIS A 113 -1.81 0.75 -18.50
CA HIS A 113 -2.87 1.75 -18.42
C HIS A 113 -3.76 1.47 -17.20
N ILE A 114 -4.04 2.49 -16.40
CA ILE A 114 -4.89 2.37 -15.21
C ILE A 114 -6.13 3.23 -15.39
N GLY A 115 -7.29 2.58 -15.30
CA GLY A 115 -8.59 3.25 -15.45
C GLY A 115 -8.85 3.69 -16.88
N GLY A 116 -9.69 4.68 -17.04
CA GLY A 116 -10.02 5.30 -18.34
C GLY A 116 -9.30 6.63 -18.51
N THR A 117 -9.85 7.44 -19.41
CA THR A 117 -9.44 8.82 -19.60
C THR A 117 -10.13 9.73 -18.59
N PHE A 118 -9.39 10.59 -17.92
CA PHE A 118 -9.90 11.53 -16.93
C PHE A 118 -10.13 12.89 -17.59
N ALA A 119 -11.34 13.40 -17.48
CA ALA A 119 -11.71 14.69 -18.05
C ALA A 119 -11.51 15.82 -17.04
N LYS A 120 -11.50 17.06 -17.54
CA LYS A 120 -11.52 18.27 -16.69
C LYS A 120 -12.68 18.26 -15.69
N ASN A 121 -12.51 18.95 -14.58
CA ASN A 121 -13.50 19.10 -13.53
C ASN A 121 -14.09 17.75 -13.04
N SER A 122 -13.24 16.74 -12.96
CA SER A 122 -13.63 15.40 -12.51
C SER A 122 -12.80 14.93 -11.33
N THR A 123 -13.41 14.08 -10.52
CA THR A 123 -12.71 13.27 -9.51
C THR A 123 -13.07 11.82 -9.73
N THR A 124 -12.06 11.01 -9.95
CA THR A 124 -12.23 9.58 -10.23
C THR A 124 -11.28 8.76 -9.36
N THR A 125 -11.75 7.61 -8.94
CA THR A 125 -10.94 6.65 -8.17
C THR A 125 -10.69 5.43 -9.02
N VAL A 126 -9.42 5.02 -9.13
CA VAL A 126 -9.00 3.83 -9.87
C VAL A 126 -8.05 3.00 -9.03
N THR A 127 -8.09 1.68 -9.20
CA THR A 127 -7.27 0.75 -8.44
C THR A 127 -6.30 0.04 -9.38
N SER A 128 -5.04 -0.02 -8.97
CA SER A 128 -3.99 -0.76 -9.65
C SER A 128 -3.53 -1.94 -8.81
N THR A 129 -3.36 -3.09 -9.45
CA THR A 129 -2.70 -4.27 -8.88
C THR A 129 -1.19 -4.25 -9.09
N GLN A 130 -0.68 -3.33 -9.93
CA GLN A 130 0.74 -3.06 -10.01
C GLN A 130 1.13 -2.18 -8.83
N VAL A 131 1.69 -2.79 -7.82
CA VAL A 131 2.00 -2.16 -6.52
C VAL A 131 3.50 -2.04 -6.32
N PRO A 132 3.95 -1.02 -5.56
CA PRO A 132 5.35 -0.94 -5.18
C PRO A 132 5.72 -2.14 -4.29
N PRO A 133 6.82 -2.86 -4.60
CA PRO A 133 7.32 -3.93 -3.74
C PRO A 133 7.75 -3.35 -2.39
N LEU A 134 7.96 -4.23 -1.41
CA LEU A 134 8.44 -3.83 -0.09
C LEU A 134 9.75 -3.05 -0.23
N SER A 135 9.83 -1.88 0.37
CA SER A 135 10.95 -0.94 0.25
C SER A 135 11.29 -0.53 -1.19
N GLY A 136 10.35 -0.70 -2.13
CA GLY A 136 10.51 -0.40 -3.54
C GLY A 136 9.47 0.60 -4.05
N ALA A 137 9.48 0.81 -5.36
CA ALA A 137 8.63 1.80 -6.02
C ALA A 137 7.97 1.28 -7.30
N VAL A 138 6.85 1.92 -7.65
CA VAL A 138 6.20 1.89 -8.97
C VAL A 138 6.20 3.31 -9.52
N TYR A 139 6.41 3.43 -10.80
CA TYR A 139 6.55 4.73 -11.47
C TYR A 139 5.28 5.04 -12.26
N LEU A 140 4.71 6.21 -11.99
CA LEU A 140 3.52 6.71 -12.67
C LEU A 140 3.90 7.70 -13.76
N GLN A 141 3.16 7.66 -14.87
CA GLN A 141 3.18 8.68 -15.90
C GLN A 141 1.76 9.17 -16.13
N VAL A 142 1.57 10.48 -16.10
CA VAL A 142 0.33 11.14 -16.49
C VAL A 142 0.54 11.74 -17.87
N GLU A 143 -0.23 11.28 -18.83
CA GLU A 143 -0.22 11.75 -20.21
C GLU A 143 -1.39 12.69 -20.45
N PRO A 144 -1.11 13.97 -20.73
CA PRO A 144 -2.14 14.94 -21.09
C PRO A 144 -2.45 14.90 -22.59
N ALA A 145 -3.70 15.20 -22.93
CA ALA A 145 -4.12 15.49 -24.29
C ALA A 145 -4.99 16.75 -24.32
N SER A 146 -4.86 17.54 -25.39
CA SER A 146 -5.65 18.75 -25.63
C SER A 146 -5.53 19.83 -24.52
N VAL A 147 -4.38 19.92 -23.89
CA VAL A 147 -4.07 20.97 -22.91
C VAL A 147 -3.74 22.27 -23.66
N THR A 148 -4.61 23.27 -23.51
CA THR A 148 -4.48 24.61 -24.11
C THR A 148 -4.31 25.71 -23.06
N THR A 149 -4.66 25.43 -21.81
CA THR A 149 -4.53 26.34 -20.66
C THR A 149 -4.04 25.55 -19.46
N SER A 150 -3.59 26.25 -18.43
CA SER A 150 -3.09 25.60 -17.21
C SER A 150 -4.16 24.72 -16.56
N VAL A 151 -3.80 23.46 -16.28
CA VAL A 151 -4.65 22.46 -15.61
C VAL A 151 -3.84 21.76 -14.54
N THR A 152 -4.43 21.61 -13.37
CA THR A 152 -3.83 20.86 -12.26
C THR A 152 -4.49 19.49 -12.12
N VAL A 153 -3.68 18.46 -12.10
CA VAL A 153 -4.08 17.09 -11.73
C VAL A 153 -3.54 16.80 -10.34
N THR A 154 -4.44 16.52 -9.41
CA THR A 154 -4.08 16.12 -8.03
C THR A 154 -4.22 14.62 -7.89
N LEU A 155 -3.18 13.98 -7.36
CA LEU A 155 -3.08 12.55 -7.15
C LEU A 155 -3.11 12.25 -5.65
N GLY A 156 -4.20 11.69 -5.16
CA GLY A 156 -4.30 11.09 -3.83
C GLY A 156 -4.03 9.60 -3.92
N THR A 157 -3.29 9.04 -2.97
CA THR A 157 -3.07 7.60 -2.85
C THR A 157 -3.77 7.07 -1.62
N SER A 158 -4.49 5.97 -1.75
CA SER A 158 -4.96 5.18 -0.63
C SER A 158 -4.62 3.71 -0.88
N ILE A 159 -4.46 2.97 0.22
CA ILE A 159 -4.06 1.58 0.16
C ILE A 159 -5.29 0.75 0.43
N THR A 160 -5.55 -0.21 -0.47
CA THR A 160 -6.49 -1.28 -0.17
C THR A 160 -5.71 -2.34 0.62
N SER A 161 -6.10 -2.54 1.86
CA SER A 161 -5.53 -3.60 2.70
C SER A 161 -5.72 -4.94 1.99
N PRO A 162 -4.66 -5.75 1.88
CA PRO A 162 -4.85 -7.13 1.48
C PRO A 162 -5.78 -7.79 2.49
N THR A 163 -6.58 -8.73 2.02
CA THR A 163 -7.37 -9.62 2.86
C THR A 163 -6.48 -10.12 3.99
N GLN A 164 -6.84 -9.86 5.23
CA GLN A 164 -6.02 -10.16 6.39
C GLN A 164 -5.51 -11.60 6.30
N LEU A 165 -4.21 -11.77 6.19
CA LEU A 165 -3.58 -13.05 6.45
C LEU A 165 -3.76 -13.32 7.95
N ARG A 166 -4.87 -13.95 8.30
CA ARG A 166 -5.00 -14.59 9.60
C ARG A 166 -4.01 -15.74 9.59
N ALA A 167 -2.87 -15.56 10.23
CA ALA A 167 -2.04 -16.68 10.59
C ALA A 167 -2.95 -17.62 11.38
N SER A 168 -3.22 -18.81 10.84
CA SER A 168 -3.94 -19.83 11.58
C SER A 168 -2.99 -20.26 12.71
N ILE A 169 -3.29 -19.81 13.91
CA ILE A 169 -2.63 -20.32 15.10
C ILE A 169 -3.07 -21.78 15.19
N LYS A 170 -2.22 -22.70 14.78
CA LYS A 170 -2.40 -24.11 15.11
C LYS A 170 -2.06 -24.25 16.60
N THR A 171 -3.09 -24.26 17.44
CA THR A 171 -2.96 -24.77 18.79
C THR A 171 -2.74 -26.27 18.68
N ASN A 172 -1.51 -26.74 18.89
CA ASN A 172 -1.27 -28.15 19.16
C ASN A 172 -1.91 -28.45 20.52
N GLN A 173 -2.96 -29.24 20.50
CA GLN A 173 -3.49 -29.94 21.68
C GLN A 173 -2.61 -31.13 21.98
#